data_c875f786fc408f7a8c0b4daa918ec7cb
#
_entry.id   c875f786fc408f7a8c0b4daa918ec7cb
#
_cell.length_a   1.000
_cell.length_b   1.000
_cell.length_c   1.000
_cell.angle_alpha   90.00
_cell.angle_beta   90.00
_cell.angle_gamma   90.00
#
_symmetry.space_group_name_H-M   'P 1'
#
loop_
_entity.id
_entity.type
_entity.pdbx_description
1 polymer ?
#
loop_
_entity_poly.entity_id
_entity_poly.type
_entity_poly.pdbx_seq_one_letter_code
_entity_poly.pdbx_strand_id
1 'polypeptide(L)'
;MIIIKNHFNHVDTDNYASLPKDTAIYANIISNGCQTFPIEDLDKVCQEFDVPDHIKDDVLIAFNQNQGMDDVNEDIFDKLQELNNLTLNHAVAFATKNQNLLNKLLVSADMELRDIIASREVLNNDLVHQLAKDENPHIRITVARRKDLPNKIVINLSFDSDWMVRAYIAKKDNLSLPIIERLSQDENGYVRRHIAMRKDLKETIIEWLAKDNDADIRRIIAGKENLSDALMVELAKDSNQLVREAVAKNEKLNEQLVEDLSNDPNWLVRSAIASRKDLSDAIIQKLSNDQDSLVRQVIIDRQHNLL
;
A
#
# COMPACT_ATOMS: atom_id res chain seq x y z
N MET A 1 11.14 36.10 -20.17
CA MET A 1 10.25 35.21 -20.95
C MET A 1 10.82 33.80 -21.16
N ILE A 2 12.05 33.61 -21.67
CA ILE A 2 12.67 32.28 -21.87
C ILE A 2 12.97 31.58 -20.53
N ILE A 3 13.39 32.32 -19.49
CA ILE A 3 13.72 31.80 -18.17
C ILE A 3 12.47 31.30 -17.44
N ILE A 4 11.36 31.98 -17.57
CA ILE A 4 10.06 31.60 -17.00
C ILE A 4 9.60 30.27 -17.62
N LYS A 5 9.59 30.14 -18.95
CA LYS A 5 9.24 28.91 -19.64
C LYS A 5 10.16 27.73 -19.27
N ASN A 6 11.46 27.98 -19.19
CA ASN A 6 12.42 26.94 -18.82
C ASN A 6 12.30 26.51 -17.36
N HIS A 7 11.96 27.43 -16.46
CA HIS A 7 11.78 27.09 -15.03
C HIS A 7 10.52 26.24 -14.82
N PHE A 8 9.43 26.56 -15.48
CA PHE A 8 8.19 25.78 -15.40
C PHE A 8 8.19 24.51 -16.27
N ASN A 9 9.02 24.44 -17.32
CA ASN A 9 9.22 23.20 -18.09
C ASN A 9 10.17 22.21 -17.41
N HIS A 10 10.91 22.63 -16.38
CA HIS A 10 11.76 21.76 -15.56
C HIS A 10 11.13 21.46 -14.17
N VAL A 11 10.05 22.11 -13.82
CA VAL A 11 9.21 21.67 -12.70
C VAL A 11 8.55 20.38 -13.15
N ASP A 12 8.80 19.34 -12.41
CA ASP A 12 8.14 18.05 -12.55
C ASP A 12 6.63 18.27 -12.37
N THR A 13 5.97 18.63 -13.49
CA THR A 13 4.52 18.94 -13.51
C THR A 13 3.71 17.73 -13.05
N ASP A 14 4.29 16.54 -13.08
CA ASP A 14 3.67 15.33 -12.58
C ASP A 14 3.50 15.39 -11.05
N ASN A 15 4.40 16.07 -10.31
CA ASN A 15 4.27 16.23 -8.86
C ASN A 15 3.12 17.17 -8.45
N TYR A 16 2.74 18.12 -9.30
CA TYR A 16 1.69 19.11 -9.02
C TYR A 16 0.37 18.80 -9.73
N ALA A 17 0.36 17.82 -10.65
CA ALA A 17 -0.82 17.49 -11.46
C ALA A 17 -2.05 17.04 -10.65
N SER A 18 -1.85 16.58 -9.42
CA SER A 18 -2.91 16.16 -8.49
C SER A 18 -3.51 17.30 -7.66
N LEU A 19 -2.89 18.48 -7.68
CA LEU A 19 -3.34 19.62 -6.89
C LEU A 19 -4.37 20.48 -7.63
N PRO A 20 -5.31 21.12 -6.91
CA PRO A 20 -6.11 22.20 -7.47
C PRO A 20 -5.21 23.30 -8.09
N LYS A 21 -5.67 23.94 -9.19
CA LYS A 21 -4.87 24.89 -9.98
C LYS A 21 -4.23 25.98 -9.10
N ASP A 22 -5.00 26.61 -8.23
CA ASP A 22 -4.53 27.68 -7.37
C ASP A 22 -3.48 27.19 -6.36
N THR A 23 -3.72 26.01 -5.76
CA THR A 23 -2.76 25.37 -4.85
C THR A 23 -1.45 25.05 -5.56
N ALA A 24 -1.51 24.58 -6.81
CA ALA A 24 -0.33 24.28 -7.62
C ALA A 24 0.49 25.55 -7.92
N ILE A 25 -0.16 26.68 -8.19
CA ILE A 25 0.50 27.98 -8.43
C ILE A 25 1.26 28.43 -7.18
N TYR A 26 0.61 28.42 -6.02
CA TYR A 26 1.25 28.79 -4.75
C TYR A 26 2.39 27.82 -4.40
N ALA A 27 2.16 26.53 -4.54
CA ALA A 27 3.17 25.51 -4.25
C ALA A 27 4.43 25.68 -5.12
N ASN A 28 4.24 26.02 -6.38
CA ASN A 28 5.32 26.29 -7.31
C ASN A 28 6.11 27.54 -6.94
N ILE A 29 5.42 28.64 -6.57
CA ILE A 29 6.06 29.87 -6.09
C ILE A 29 6.89 29.60 -4.84
N ILE A 30 6.37 28.80 -3.91
CA ILE A 30 7.06 28.47 -2.65
C ILE A 30 8.27 27.57 -2.89
N SER A 31 8.14 26.51 -3.70
CA SER A 31 9.21 25.52 -3.88
C SER A 31 10.36 25.98 -4.75
N ASN A 32 10.09 26.86 -5.72
CA ASN A 32 11.14 27.35 -6.63
C ASN A 32 11.77 28.66 -6.17
N GLY A 33 11.31 29.23 -5.05
CA GLY A 33 11.79 30.49 -4.53
C GLY A 33 11.65 31.61 -5.59
N CYS A 34 11.21 32.77 -5.22
CA CYS A 34 11.10 33.89 -6.15
C CYS A 34 12.47 34.48 -6.54
N GLN A 35 13.51 33.65 -6.54
CA GLN A 35 14.91 34.07 -6.76
C GLN A 35 15.16 34.63 -8.17
N THR A 36 14.25 34.35 -9.12
CA THR A 36 14.51 34.58 -10.55
C THR A 36 13.60 35.62 -11.17
N PHE A 37 12.61 36.18 -10.45
CA PHE A 37 11.67 37.15 -11.03
C PHE A 37 11.81 38.53 -10.39
N PRO A 38 12.10 39.59 -11.17
CA PRO A 38 11.90 40.97 -10.71
C PRO A 38 10.42 41.17 -10.39
N ILE A 39 10.12 41.91 -9.29
CA ILE A 39 8.75 42.26 -8.88
C ILE A 39 7.95 42.87 -10.04
N GLU A 40 8.63 43.62 -10.90
CA GLU A 40 8.07 44.29 -12.07
C GLU A 40 7.47 43.32 -13.12
N ASP A 41 7.81 42.04 -13.07
CA ASP A 41 7.32 41.02 -13.99
C ASP A 41 6.17 40.18 -13.44
N LEU A 42 5.73 40.41 -12.19
CA LEU A 42 4.70 39.58 -11.54
C LEU A 42 3.37 39.62 -12.32
N ASP A 43 2.94 40.78 -12.81
CA ASP A 43 1.73 40.86 -13.62
C ASP A 43 1.82 40.02 -14.90
N LYS A 44 3.01 39.97 -15.52
CA LYS A 44 3.25 39.11 -16.67
C LYS A 44 3.23 37.64 -16.29
N VAL A 45 3.79 37.29 -15.12
CA VAL A 45 3.73 35.94 -14.57
C VAL A 45 2.28 35.54 -14.31
N CYS A 46 1.49 36.41 -13.67
CA CYS A 46 0.09 36.15 -13.42
C CYS A 46 -0.71 35.96 -14.73
N GLN A 47 -0.41 36.74 -15.76
CA GLN A 47 -1.06 36.62 -17.07
C GLN A 47 -0.61 35.34 -17.82
N GLU A 48 0.67 35.01 -17.79
CA GLU A 48 1.22 33.83 -18.49
C GLU A 48 0.72 32.50 -17.88
N PHE A 49 0.47 32.47 -16.57
CA PHE A 49 -0.04 31.31 -15.86
C PHE A 49 -1.55 31.35 -15.60
N ASP A 50 -2.25 32.36 -16.19
CA ASP A 50 -3.69 32.50 -16.03
C ASP A 50 -4.10 32.46 -14.55
N VAL A 51 -3.36 33.23 -13.71
CA VAL A 51 -3.63 33.34 -12.28
C VAL A 51 -4.96 34.09 -12.09
N PRO A 52 -5.93 33.49 -11.40
CA PRO A 52 -7.22 34.12 -11.16
C PRO A 52 -7.07 35.46 -10.40
N ASP A 53 -7.86 36.49 -10.76
CA ASP A 53 -7.77 37.82 -10.14
C ASP A 53 -7.98 37.78 -8.62
N HIS A 54 -8.81 36.85 -8.10
CA HIS A 54 -9.11 36.73 -6.69
C HIS A 54 -7.93 36.25 -5.82
N ILE A 55 -6.87 35.70 -6.44
CA ILE A 55 -5.67 35.23 -5.71
C ILE A 55 -4.40 36.02 -6.08
N LYS A 56 -4.50 37.01 -6.98
CA LYS A 56 -3.33 37.79 -7.41
C LYS A 56 -2.63 38.51 -6.28
N ASP A 57 -3.39 39.14 -5.39
CA ASP A 57 -2.84 39.88 -4.25
C ASP A 57 -2.13 38.91 -3.27
N ASP A 58 -2.71 37.75 -3.02
CA ASP A 58 -2.12 36.70 -2.16
C ASP A 58 -0.84 36.12 -2.78
N VAL A 59 -0.83 35.88 -4.11
CA VAL A 59 0.36 35.50 -4.87
C VAL A 59 1.45 36.54 -4.77
N LEU A 60 1.08 37.84 -4.92
CA LEU A 60 1.99 38.97 -4.81
C LEU A 60 2.63 39.04 -3.41
N ILE A 61 1.82 38.86 -2.36
CA ILE A 61 2.31 38.84 -0.98
C ILE A 61 3.25 37.70 -0.76
N ALA A 62 2.86 36.47 -1.15
CA ALA A 62 3.70 35.26 -1.03
C ALA A 62 5.01 35.41 -1.81
N PHE A 63 4.95 36.00 -3.02
CA PHE A 63 6.12 36.30 -3.84
C PHE A 63 7.06 37.28 -3.16
N ASN A 64 6.57 38.44 -2.72
CA ASN A 64 7.38 39.47 -2.08
C ASN A 64 8.01 38.99 -0.75
N GLN A 65 7.27 38.20 0.01
CA GLN A 65 7.75 37.66 1.30
C GLN A 65 8.83 36.59 1.13
N ASN A 66 8.75 35.81 0.03
CA ASN A 66 9.65 34.68 -0.19
C ASN A 66 10.85 35.00 -1.08
N GLN A 67 10.98 36.23 -1.54
CA GLN A 67 12.04 36.63 -2.46
C GLN A 67 13.44 36.46 -1.83
N GLY A 68 14.29 35.70 -2.53
CA GLY A 68 15.67 35.45 -2.10
C GLY A 68 15.82 34.37 -1.02
N MET A 69 14.78 33.59 -0.73
CA MET A 69 14.82 32.50 0.25
C MET A 69 14.69 31.13 -0.42
N ASP A 70 15.36 30.13 0.12
CA ASP A 70 15.27 28.74 -0.35
C ASP A 70 13.97 28.04 0.10
N ASP A 71 13.29 28.60 1.12
CA ASP A 71 12.05 28.09 1.71
C ASP A 71 11.33 29.18 2.49
N VAL A 72 10.07 28.96 2.85
CA VAL A 72 9.29 29.82 3.75
C VAL A 72 9.86 29.72 5.17
N ASN A 73 10.26 30.85 5.75
CA ASN A 73 10.64 30.90 7.15
C ASN A 73 9.44 31.20 8.07
N GLU A 74 9.67 31.16 9.41
CA GLU A 74 8.58 31.31 10.39
C GLU A 74 7.96 32.71 10.35
N ASP A 75 8.76 33.77 10.16
CA ASP A 75 8.26 35.15 10.14
C ASP A 75 7.38 35.41 8.89
N ILE A 76 7.76 34.85 7.76
CA ILE A 76 6.98 34.90 6.53
C ILE A 76 5.70 34.10 6.69
N PHE A 77 5.78 32.89 7.25
CA PHE A 77 4.62 32.03 7.49
C PHE A 77 3.59 32.71 8.38
N ASP A 78 4.01 33.34 9.49
CA ASP A 78 3.10 34.01 10.42
C ASP A 78 2.34 35.17 9.70
N LYS A 79 3.01 35.91 8.79
CA LYS A 79 2.35 36.93 7.95
C LYS A 79 1.40 36.31 6.94
N LEU A 80 1.75 35.16 6.33
CA LEU A 80 0.85 34.47 5.40
C LEU A 80 -0.39 33.90 6.10
N GLN A 81 -0.26 33.54 7.41
CA GLN A 81 -1.43 33.11 8.20
C GLN A 81 -2.45 34.24 8.44
N GLU A 82 -2.02 35.53 8.46
CA GLU A 82 -2.93 36.66 8.56
C GLU A 82 -3.90 36.76 7.38
N LEU A 83 -3.54 36.16 6.22
CA LEU A 83 -4.40 36.12 5.04
C LEU A 83 -5.55 35.12 5.20
N ASN A 84 -5.47 34.20 6.18
CA ASN A 84 -6.46 33.16 6.42
C ASN A 84 -6.90 32.42 5.15
N ASN A 85 -5.93 32.13 4.27
CA ASN A 85 -6.18 31.52 2.96
C ASN A 85 -5.82 30.01 3.02
N LEU A 86 -6.85 29.16 2.94
CA LEU A 86 -6.70 27.71 3.01
C LEU A 86 -5.87 27.16 1.83
N THR A 87 -6.07 27.69 0.63
CA THR A 87 -5.32 27.29 -0.57
C THR A 87 -3.83 27.55 -0.40
N LEU A 88 -3.48 28.67 0.21
CA LEU A 88 -2.09 29.01 0.53
C LEU A 88 -1.51 28.07 1.58
N ASN A 89 -2.28 27.69 2.61
CA ASN A 89 -1.86 26.71 3.60
C ASN A 89 -1.60 25.33 2.99
N HIS A 90 -2.45 24.89 2.06
CA HIS A 90 -2.23 23.66 1.29
C HIS A 90 -0.94 23.75 0.46
N ALA A 91 -0.70 24.89 -0.20
CA ALA A 91 0.52 25.12 -0.98
C ALA A 91 1.79 25.09 -0.09
N VAL A 92 1.76 25.75 1.07
CA VAL A 92 2.86 25.69 2.04
C VAL A 92 3.07 24.27 2.53
N ALA A 93 2.01 23.56 2.91
CA ALA A 93 2.09 22.18 3.36
C ALA A 93 2.68 21.24 2.30
N PHE A 94 2.40 21.50 1.03
CA PHE A 94 2.92 20.71 -0.08
C PHE A 94 4.40 21.01 -0.37
N ALA A 95 4.77 22.30 -0.43
CA ALA A 95 6.05 22.73 -0.98
C ALA A 95 7.17 22.92 0.05
N THR A 96 6.86 23.38 1.27
CA THR A 96 7.89 23.73 2.26
C THR A 96 8.69 22.50 2.73
N LYS A 97 10.00 22.69 2.91
CA LYS A 97 10.89 21.72 3.57
C LYS A 97 10.97 21.92 5.07
N ASN A 98 10.48 23.07 5.57
CA ASN A 98 10.54 23.44 6.98
C ASN A 98 9.57 22.62 7.83
N GLN A 99 10.11 21.69 8.61
CA GLN A 99 9.32 20.77 9.45
C GLN A 99 8.56 21.49 10.58
N ASN A 100 9.06 22.65 11.05
CA ASN A 100 8.39 23.44 12.07
C ASN A 100 7.09 24.06 11.52
N LEU A 101 7.10 24.51 10.26
CA LEU A 101 5.89 25.04 9.62
C LEU A 101 4.86 23.93 9.40
N LEU A 102 5.30 22.73 9.01
CA LEU A 102 4.40 21.58 8.92
C LEU A 102 3.75 21.24 10.27
N ASN A 103 4.51 21.35 11.37
CA ASN A 103 3.97 21.20 12.72
C ASN A 103 2.90 22.27 13.06
N LYS A 104 3.17 23.52 12.73
CA LYS A 104 2.17 24.61 12.93
C LYS A 104 0.90 24.33 12.15
N LEU A 105 1.01 23.86 10.91
CA LEU A 105 -0.13 23.53 10.03
C LEU A 105 -0.94 22.33 10.51
N LEU A 106 -0.31 21.35 11.16
CA LEU A 106 -1.01 20.16 11.68
C LEU A 106 -2.08 20.46 12.75
N VAL A 107 -2.03 21.63 13.39
CA VAL A 107 -3.05 22.06 14.37
C VAL A 107 -4.38 22.39 13.69
N SER A 108 -4.38 22.53 12.35
CA SER A 108 -5.59 22.81 11.58
C SER A 108 -6.62 21.68 11.68
N ALA A 109 -7.89 22.06 11.81
CA ALA A 109 -9.01 21.12 11.71
C ALA A 109 -9.22 20.58 10.27
N ASP A 110 -8.56 21.18 9.27
CA ASP A 110 -8.69 20.78 7.89
C ASP A 110 -8.03 19.42 7.61
N MET A 111 -8.87 18.46 7.23
CA MET A 111 -8.45 17.10 6.93
C MET A 111 -7.56 17.02 5.67
N GLU A 112 -7.87 17.81 4.65
CA GLU A 112 -7.11 17.81 3.39
C GLU A 112 -5.68 18.30 3.62
N LEU A 113 -5.52 19.36 4.43
CA LEU A 113 -4.22 19.87 4.83
C LEU A 113 -3.39 18.81 5.57
N ARG A 114 -4.00 18.08 6.51
CA ARG A 114 -3.32 17.01 7.25
C ARG A 114 -2.95 15.84 6.34
N ASP A 115 -3.80 15.52 5.33
CA ASP A 115 -3.50 14.46 4.34
C ASP A 115 -2.35 14.86 3.40
N ILE A 116 -2.30 16.11 2.95
CA ILE A 116 -1.17 16.64 2.19
C ILE A 116 0.13 16.45 2.98
N ILE A 117 0.13 16.81 4.27
CA ILE A 117 1.32 16.65 5.12
C ILE A 117 1.67 15.17 5.28
N ALA A 118 0.69 14.31 5.58
CA ALA A 118 0.90 12.87 5.78
C ALA A 118 1.47 12.16 4.53
N SER A 119 1.09 12.66 3.34
CA SER A 119 1.51 12.10 2.04
C SER A 119 2.93 12.49 1.64
N ARG A 120 3.56 13.44 2.31
CA ARG A 120 4.92 13.90 1.97
C ARG A 120 5.94 12.78 2.14
N GLU A 121 6.89 12.70 1.22
CA GLU A 121 7.96 11.71 1.27
C GLU A 121 8.85 11.90 2.51
N VAL A 122 9.26 13.14 2.78
CA VAL A 122 10.16 13.46 3.89
C VAL A 122 9.40 14.14 5.02
N LEU A 123 9.31 13.44 6.15
CA LEU A 123 8.77 13.96 7.41
C LEU A 123 9.71 13.57 8.55
N ASN A 124 9.85 14.44 9.55
CA ASN A 124 10.54 14.08 10.78
C ASN A 124 9.68 13.11 11.63
N ASN A 125 10.32 12.44 12.58
CA ASN A 125 9.66 11.43 13.41
C ASN A 125 8.52 12.00 14.27
N ASP A 126 8.60 13.26 14.67
CA ASP A 126 7.58 13.90 15.52
C ASP A 126 6.29 14.11 14.73
N LEU A 127 6.39 14.61 13.49
CA LEU A 127 5.27 14.75 12.57
C LEU A 127 4.62 13.41 12.28
N VAL A 128 5.42 12.39 11.94
CA VAL A 128 4.89 11.04 11.68
C VAL A 128 4.20 10.49 12.93
N HIS A 129 4.73 10.76 14.14
CA HIS A 129 4.13 10.32 15.38
C HIS A 129 2.80 11.01 15.70
N GLN A 130 2.66 12.30 15.38
CA GLN A 130 1.41 13.04 15.53
C GLN A 130 0.36 12.54 14.54
N LEU A 131 0.71 12.44 13.25
CA LEU A 131 -0.18 11.94 12.19
C LEU A 131 -0.61 10.48 12.41
N ALA A 132 0.25 9.65 13.02
CA ALA A 132 -0.10 8.29 13.40
C ALA A 132 -1.16 8.20 14.51
N LYS A 133 -1.49 9.31 15.15
CA LYS A 133 -2.52 9.43 16.19
C LYS A 133 -3.70 10.30 15.74
N ASP A 134 -3.75 10.68 14.47
CA ASP A 134 -4.83 11.50 13.95
C ASP A 134 -6.19 10.85 14.24
N GLU A 135 -7.18 11.67 14.55
CA GLU A 135 -8.55 11.19 14.79
C GLU A 135 -9.14 10.52 13.56
N ASN A 136 -8.76 11.01 12.35
CA ASN A 136 -9.24 10.48 11.09
C ASN A 136 -8.43 9.22 10.67
N PRO A 137 -9.08 8.06 10.52
CA PRO A 137 -8.41 6.84 10.10
C PRO A 137 -7.75 6.96 8.71
N HIS A 138 -8.25 7.82 7.81
CA HIS A 138 -7.64 8.04 6.50
C HIS A 138 -6.21 8.58 6.63
N ILE A 139 -5.99 9.54 7.51
CA ILE A 139 -4.65 10.07 7.79
C ILE A 139 -3.75 8.99 8.37
N ARG A 140 -4.25 8.19 9.33
CA ARG A 140 -3.48 7.07 9.89
C ARG A 140 -3.16 5.99 8.86
N ILE A 141 -4.07 5.74 7.88
CA ILE A 141 -3.82 4.86 6.72
C ILE A 141 -2.70 5.43 5.86
N THR A 142 -2.73 6.73 5.55
CA THR A 142 -1.67 7.40 4.78
C THR A 142 -0.31 7.22 5.47
N VAL A 143 -0.26 7.41 6.79
CA VAL A 143 0.95 7.11 7.58
C VAL A 143 1.32 5.62 7.51
N ALA A 144 0.36 4.71 7.70
CA ALA A 144 0.63 3.26 7.68
C ALA A 144 1.21 2.77 6.34
N ARG A 145 0.92 3.45 5.24
CA ARG A 145 1.47 3.15 3.89
C ARG A 145 2.94 3.52 3.73
N ARG A 146 3.48 4.42 4.54
CA ARG A 146 4.89 4.86 4.46
C ARG A 146 5.84 3.68 4.62
N LYS A 147 6.94 3.67 3.85
CA LYS A 147 7.95 2.60 3.90
C LYS A 147 8.88 2.74 5.12
N ASP A 148 9.12 3.96 5.57
CA ASP A 148 10.14 4.39 6.52
C ASP A 148 9.62 4.61 7.95
N LEU A 149 8.64 3.82 8.39
CA LEU A 149 8.05 3.99 9.72
C LEU A 149 8.98 3.53 10.84
N PRO A 150 9.17 4.35 11.89
CA PRO A 150 9.82 3.89 13.11
C PRO A 150 9.08 2.71 13.75
N ASN A 151 9.83 1.74 14.28
CA ASN A 151 9.24 0.52 14.89
C ASN A 151 8.18 0.82 15.95
N LYS A 152 8.35 1.87 16.75
CA LYS A 152 7.37 2.28 17.76
C LYS A 152 6.01 2.64 17.13
N ILE A 153 6.02 3.30 15.98
CA ILE A 153 4.81 3.67 15.25
C ILE A 153 4.18 2.43 14.63
N VAL A 154 4.98 1.53 14.04
CA VAL A 154 4.49 0.25 13.52
C VAL A 154 3.78 -0.56 14.61
N ILE A 155 4.39 -0.64 15.81
CA ILE A 155 3.76 -1.30 16.96
C ILE A 155 2.41 -0.64 17.28
N ASN A 156 2.37 0.69 17.44
CA ASN A 156 1.14 1.40 17.79
C ASN A 156 0.04 1.19 16.75
N LEU A 157 0.35 1.38 15.47
CA LEU A 157 -0.63 1.21 14.37
C LEU A 157 -1.04 -0.25 14.16
N SER A 158 -0.25 -1.22 14.62
CA SER A 158 -0.70 -2.61 14.63
C SER A 158 -1.88 -2.85 15.59
N PHE A 159 -2.13 -1.98 16.56
CA PHE A 159 -3.26 -2.00 17.50
C PHE A 159 -4.34 -0.97 17.12
N ASP A 160 -4.29 -0.38 15.95
CA ASP A 160 -5.26 0.63 15.54
C ASP A 160 -6.70 0.10 15.58
N SER A 161 -7.64 0.97 15.93
CA SER A 161 -9.06 0.61 15.92
C SER A 161 -9.58 0.31 14.51
N ASP A 162 -9.03 0.98 13.50
CA ASP A 162 -9.39 0.76 12.11
C ASP A 162 -8.63 -0.42 11.51
N TRP A 163 -9.36 -1.39 10.97
CA TRP A 163 -8.78 -2.60 10.38
C TRP A 163 -7.93 -2.34 9.14
N MET A 164 -8.22 -1.28 8.36
CA MET A 164 -7.42 -0.93 7.18
C MET A 164 -6.02 -0.46 7.59
N VAL A 165 -5.92 0.33 8.67
CA VAL A 165 -4.62 0.71 9.24
C VAL A 165 -3.84 -0.54 9.62
N ARG A 166 -4.45 -1.48 10.37
CA ARG A 166 -3.82 -2.75 10.75
C ARG A 166 -3.43 -3.60 9.53
N ALA A 167 -4.27 -3.62 8.48
CA ALA A 167 -3.99 -4.34 7.23
C ALA A 167 -2.77 -3.76 6.49
N TYR A 168 -2.63 -2.42 6.45
CA TYR A 168 -1.42 -1.80 5.87
C TYR A 168 -0.16 -2.10 6.67
N ILE A 169 -0.28 -2.21 8.01
CA ILE A 169 0.85 -2.69 8.82
C ILE A 169 1.17 -4.17 8.51
N ALA A 170 0.15 -5.04 8.39
CA ALA A 170 0.35 -6.46 8.05
C ALA A 170 1.08 -6.70 6.73
N LYS A 171 0.99 -5.75 5.78
CA LYS A 171 1.69 -5.80 4.48
C LYS A 171 3.18 -5.45 4.56
N LYS A 172 3.66 -4.88 5.65
CA LYS A 172 5.07 -4.45 5.75
C LYS A 172 6.01 -5.66 5.82
N ASP A 173 7.15 -5.57 5.14
CA ASP A 173 8.10 -6.68 5.04
C ASP A 173 8.75 -7.02 6.38
N ASN A 174 9.28 -6.05 7.10
CA ASN A 174 10.13 -6.25 8.28
C ASN A 174 9.34 -6.13 9.59
N LEU A 175 8.30 -6.94 9.77
CA LEU A 175 7.57 -6.98 11.03
C LEU A 175 8.28 -7.84 12.07
N SER A 176 8.26 -7.39 13.33
CA SER A 176 8.70 -8.23 14.44
C SER A 176 7.71 -9.38 14.67
N LEU A 177 8.24 -10.52 15.15
CA LEU A 177 7.42 -11.70 15.41
C LEU A 177 6.19 -11.42 16.30
N PRO A 178 6.27 -10.65 17.40
CA PRO A 178 5.08 -10.35 18.21
C PRO A 178 3.98 -9.62 17.44
N ILE A 179 4.32 -8.78 16.45
CA ILE A 179 3.33 -8.10 15.60
C ILE A 179 2.70 -9.11 14.64
N ILE A 180 3.47 -10.01 14.04
CA ILE A 180 2.97 -11.04 13.14
C ILE A 180 2.04 -11.99 13.91
N GLU A 181 2.44 -12.46 15.10
CA GLU A 181 1.63 -13.31 15.97
C GLU A 181 0.29 -12.64 16.33
N ARG A 182 0.32 -11.37 16.71
CA ARG A 182 -0.88 -10.63 17.03
C ARG A 182 -1.80 -10.46 15.82
N LEU A 183 -1.26 -10.01 14.67
CA LEU A 183 -2.07 -9.75 13.47
C LEU A 183 -2.55 -11.05 12.80
N SER A 184 -1.92 -12.19 13.06
CA SER A 184 -2.41 -13.50 12.63
C SER A 184 -3.71 -13.91 13.34
N GLN A 185 -4.02 -13.28 14.47
CA GLN A 185 -5.22 -13.49 15.27
C GLN A 185 -6.18 -12.29 15.21
N ASP A 186 -6.00 -11.39 14.27
CA ASP A 186 -6.84 -10.21 14.12
C ASP A 186 -8.30 -10.59 13.86
N GLU A 187 -9.23 -9.84 14.45
CA GLU A 187 -10.67 -10.05 14.23
C GLU A 187 -11.07 -9.96 12.75
N ASN A 188 -10.37 -9.09 11.99
CA ASN A 188 -10.65 -8.86 10.58
C ASN A 188 -9.89 -9.84 9.68
N GLY A 189 -10.61 -10.61 8.86
CA GLY A 189 -10.05 -11.59 7.94
C GLY A 189 -9.08 -11.01 6.91
N TYR A 190 -9.28 -9.77 6.46
CA TYR A 190 -8.32 -9.13 5.53
C TYR A 190 -6.95 -8.91 6.18
N VAL A 191 -6.91 -8.57 7.47
CA VAL A 191 -5.65 -8.43 8.22
C VAL A 191 -4.94 -9.79 8.30
N ARG A 192 -5.66 -10.83 8.75
CA ARG A 192 -5.12 -12.20 8.84
C ARG A 192 -4.66 -12.73 7.48
N ARG A 193 -5.40 -12.43 6.39
CA ARG A 193 -5.04 -12.80 5.02
C ARG A 193 -3.69 -12.21 4.60
N HIS A 194 -3.42 -10.93 4.93
CA HIS A 194 -2.12 -10.32 4.62
C HIS A 194 -0.98 -10.98 5.40
N ILE A 195 -1.23 -11.41 6.63
CA ILE A 195 -0.26 -12.22 7.38
C ILE A 195 -0.07 -13.58 6.69
N ALA A 196 -1.14 -14.28 6.32
CA ALA A 196 -1.06 -15.58 5.63
C ALA A 196 -0.22 -15.53 4.34
N MET A 197 -0.24 -14.42 3.61
CA MET A 197 0.54 -14.23 2.38
C MET A 197 2.06 -14.10 2.62
N ARG A 198 2.51 -13.83 3.83
CA ARG A 198 3.94 -13.65 4.15
C ARG A 198 4.72 -14.94 3.95
N LYS A 199 6.00 -14.79 3.54
CA LYS A 199 6.93 -15.93 3.36
C LYS A 199 7.70 -16.27 4.64
N ASP A 200 7.78 -15.35 5.59
CA ASP A 200 8.59 -15.42 6.81
C ASP A 200 7.82 -15.90 8.05
N LEU A 201 6.75 -16.68 7.85
CA LEU A 201 5.93 -17.18 8.96
C LEU A 201 6.60 -18.35 9.68
N LYS A 202 6.52 -18.34 11.02
CA LYS A 202 6.83 -19.52 11.84
C LYS A 202 5.77 -20.60 11.68
N GLU A 203 6.18 -21.86 11.85
CA GLU A 203 5.31 -23.04 11.75
C GLU A 203 4.06 -22.91 12.65
N THR A 204 4.22 -22.46 13.88
CA THR A 204 3.10 -22.23 14.81
C THR A 204 2.03 -21.26 14.28
N ILE A 205 2.42 -20.24 13.53
CA ILE A 205 1.49 -19.29 12.92
C ILE A 205 0.82 -19.94 11.69
N ILE A 206 1.56 -20.71 10.93
CA ILE A 206 1.03 -21.47 9.78
C ILE A 206 -0.05 -22.45 10.26
N GLU A 207 0.23 -23.24 11.33
CA GLU A 207 -0.72 -24.16 11.93
C GLU A 207 -1.99 -23.46 12.46
N TRP A 208 -1.83 -22.27 13.02
CA TRP A 208 -2.97 -21.47 13.47
C TRP A 208 -3.84 -21.00 12.30
N LEU A 209 -3.23 -20.42 11.27
CA LEU A 209 -3.93 -19.91 10.09
C LEU A 209 -4.49 -21.04 9.19
N ALA A 210 -3.94 -22.23 9.26
CA ALA A 210 -4.48 -23.43 8.60
C ALA A 210 -5.85 -23.84 9.15
N LYS A 211 -6.21 -23.38 10.34
CA LYS A 211 -7.51 -23.61 11.01
C LYS A 211 -8.41 -22.38 11.01
N ASP A 212 -8.08 -21.36 10.20
CA ASP A 212 -8.86 -20.14 10.11
C ASP A 212 -10.30 -20.42 9.62
N ASN A 213 -11.26 -19.65 10.12
CA ASN A 213 -12.64 -19.75 9.68
C ASN A 213 -12.80 -19.37 8.19
N ASP A 214 -11.92 -18.50 7.67
CA ASP A 214 -11.89 -18.08 6.28
C ASP A 214 -11.17 -19.11 5.40
N ALA A 215 -11.90 -19.72 4.49
CA ALA A 215 -11.37 -20.72 3.55
C ALA A 215 -10.27 -20.13 2.62
N ASP A 216 -10.32 -18.84 2.29
CA ASP A 216 -9.27 -18.21 1.50
C ASP A 216 -7.94 -18.13 2.26
N ILE A 217 -7.98 -17.90 3.57
CA ILE A 217 -6.79 -17.92 4.41
C ILE A 217 -6.21 -19.34 4.46
N ARG A 218 -7.05 -20.36 4.71
CA ARG A 218 -6.61 -21.76 4.70
C ARG A 218 -6.03 -22.17 3.34
N ARG A 219 -6.64 -21.71 2.24
CA ARG A 219 -6.15 -21.94 0.88
C ARG A 219 -4.77 -21.31 0.63
N ILE A 220 -4.55 -20.07 1.12
CA ILE A 220 -3.23 -19.42 1.04
C ILE A 220 -2.18 -20.24 1.81
N ILE A 221 -2.53 -20.74 2.98
CA ILE A 221 -1.64 -21.59 3.77
C ILE A 221 -1.38 -22.90 3.04
N ALA A 222 -2.42 -23.57 2.50
CA ALA A 222 -2.29 -24.81 1.74
C ALA A 222 -1.36 -24.69 0.51
N GLY A 223 -1.28 -23.51 -0.08
CA GLY A 223 -0.38 -23.19 -1.21
C GLY A 223 1.08 -22.91 -0.82
N LYS A 224 1.47 -22.99 0.46
CA LYS A 224 2.86 -22.75 0.87
C LYS A 224 3.74 -23.98 0.60
N GLU A 225 4.97 -23.73 0.15
CA GLU A 225 5.92 -24.80 -0.24
C GLU A 225 6.40 -25.65 0.91
N ASN A 226 6.49 -25.11 2.13
CA ASN A 226 7.11 -25.75 3.29
C ASN A 226 6.07 -26.05 4.38
N LEU A 227 5.07 -26.85 4.04
CA LEU A 227 4.13 -27.40 5.03
C LEU A 227 4.65 -28.73 5.59
N SER A 228 4.36 -28.99 6.87
CA SER A 228 4.60 -30.32 7.43
C SER A 228 3.63 -31.34 6.82
N ASP A 229 4.06 -32.63 6.76
CA ASP A 229 3.21 -33.71 6.23
C ASP A 229 1.89 -33.82 7.00
N ALA A 230 1.94 -33.64 8.32
CA ALA A 230 0.75 -33.63 9.16
C ALA A 230 -0.26 -32.58 8.76
N LEU A 231 0.21 -31.36 8.47
CA LEU A 231 -0.65 -30.25 8.07
C LEU A 231 -1.20 -30.45 6.66
N MET A 232 -0.41 -31.01 5.74
CA MET A 232 -0.89 -31.38 4.41
C MET A 232 -2.02 -32.41 4.48
N VAL A 233 -1.90 -33.42 5.34
CA VAL A 233 -2.96 -34.44 5.59
C VAL A 233 -4.22 -33.80 6.15
N GLU A 234 -4.10 -32.83 7.06
CA GLU A 234 -5.25 -32.10 7.62
C GLU A 234 -5.95 -31.26 6.54
N LEU A 235 -5.20 -30.44 5.80
CA LEU A 235 -5.73 -29.58 4.75
C LEU A 235 -6.26 -30.33 3.52
N ALA A 236 -5.74 -31.53 3.23
CA ALA A 236 -6.28 -32.41 2.19
C ALA A 236 -7.71 -32.91 2.49
N LYS A 237 -8.15 -32.80 3.74
CA LYS A 237 -9.51 -33.13 4.18
C LYS A 237 -10.39 -31.90 4.42
N ASP A 238 -9.94 -30.72 4.02
CA ASP A 238 -10.71 -29.47 4.21
C ASP A 238 -12.07 -29.55 3.51
N SER A 239 -13.07 -28.97 4.14
CA SER A 239 -14.42 -28.91 3.56
C SER A 239 -14.49 -28.13 2.24
N ASN A 240 -13.57 -27.14 2.05
CA ASN A 240 -13.52 -26.33 0.85
C ASN A 240 -12.61 -26.96 -0.22
N GLN A 241 -13.16 -27.20 -1.41
CA GLN A 241 -12.43 -27.80 -2.52
C GLN A 241 -11.21 -26.98 -2.97
N LEU A 242 -11.22 -25.64 -2.82
CA LEU A 242 -10.09 -24.79 -3.22
C LEU A 242 -8.91 -24.93 -2.26
N VAL A 243 -9.16 -25.27 -1.00
CA VAL A 243 -8.11 -25.61 -0.04
C VAL A 243 -7.48 -26.94 -0.43
N ARG A 244 -8.29 -27.99 -0.70
CA ARG A 244 -7.81 -29.30 -1.14
C ARG A 244 -7.09 -29.23 -2.49
N GLU A 245 -7.59 -28.40 -3.43
CA GLU A 245 -6.91 -28.13 -4.70
C GLU A 245 -5.54 -27.50 -4.48
N ALA A 246 -5.42 -26.54 -3.55
CA ALA A 246 -4.13 -25.91 -3.23
C ALA A 246 -3.14 -26.94 -2.66
N VAL A 247 -3.61 -27.89 -1.82
CA VAL A 247 -2.78 -29.02 -1.37
C VAL A 247 -2.37 -29.89 -2.56
N ALA A 248 -3.30 -30.24 -3.45
CA ALA A 248 -3.04 -31.10 -4.63
C ALA A 248 -1.92 -30.54 -5.54
N LYS A 249 -1.78 -29.21 -5.58
CA LYS A 249 -0.72 -28.50 -6.33
C LYS A 249 0.64 -28.49 -5.61
N ASN A 250 0.71 -28.87 -4.35
CA ASN A 250 1.98 -28.86 -3.63
C ASN A 250 2.91 -29.94 -4.18
N GLU A 251 4.13 -29.56 -4.58
CA GLU A 251 5.10 -30.49 -5.17
C GLU A 251 5.61 -31.55 -4.19
N LYS A 252 5.50 -31.32 -2.87
CA LYS A 252 6.01 -32.19 -1.83
C LYS A 252 4.99 -33.22 -1.30
N LEU A 253 3.89 -33.45 -2.02
CA LEU A 253 2.92 -34.48 -1.61
C LEU A 253 3.57 -35.88 -1.63
N ASN A 254 3.31 -36.64 -0.59
CA ASN A 254 3.64 -38.08 -0.59
C ASN A 254 2.65 -38.88 -1.47
N GLU A 255 3.05 -40.09 -1.88
CA GLU A 255 2.26 -40.94 -2.76
C GLU A 255 0.86 -41.22 -2.22
N GLN A 256 0.71 -41.40 -0.91
CA GLN A 256 -0.61 -41.65 -0.29
C GLN A 256 -1.57 -40.45 -0.47
N LEU A 257 -1.10 -39.25 -0.27
CA LEU A 257 -1.94 -38.04 -0.49
C LEU A 257 -2.27 -37.83 -1.97
N VAL A 258 -1.35 -38.16 -2.88
CA VAL A 258 -1.62 -38.13 -4.32
C VAL A 258 -2.72 -39.15 -4.65
N GLU A 259 -2.66 -40.37 -4.12
CA GLU A 259 -3.71 -41.38 -4.30
C GLU A 259 -5.05 -40.92 -3.71
N ASP A 260 -5.04 -40.43 -2.46
CA ASP A 260 -6.26 -39.94 -1.80
C ASP A 260 -6.94 -38.81 -2.58
N LEU A 261 -6.18 -37.81 -2.99
CA LEU A 261 -6.69 -36.63 -3.74
C LEU A 261 -7.04 -36.96 -5.19
N SER A 262 -6.48 -38.03 -5.76
CA SER A 262 -6.93 -38.55 -7.06
C SER A 262 -8.34 -39.15 -7.03
N ASN A 263 -8.87 -39.42 -5.83
CA ASN A 263 -10.24 -39.86 -5.57
C ASN A 263 -11.15 -38.75 -5.05
N ASP A 264 -10.69 -37.48 -5.02
CA ASP A 264 -11.48 -36.39 -4.49
C ASP A 264 -12.83 -36.25 -5.21
N PRO A 265 -13.93 -35.99 -4.48
CA PRO A 265 -15.24 -35.82 -5.10
C PRO A 265 -15.28 -34.66 -6.09
N ASN A 266 -14.42 -33.65 -5.92
CA ASN A 266 -14.40 -32.48 -6.78
C ASN A 266 -13.38 -32.63 -7.92
N TRP A 267 -13.83 -32.39 -9.16
CA TRP A 267 -13.01 -32.51 -10.35
C TRP A 267 -11.80 -31.56 -10.39
N LEU A 268 -11.89 -30.35 -9.77
CA LEU A 268 -10.78 -29.40 -9.70
C LEU A 268 -9.59 -30.00 -8.96
N VAL A 269 -9.84 -30.71 -7.86
CA VAL A 269 -8.79 -31.36 -7.06
C VAL A 269 -8.16 -32.50 -7.87
N ARG A 270 -8.98 -33.36 -8.50
CA ARG A 270 -8.47 -34.43 -9.36
C ARG A 270 -7.70 -33.91 -10.57
N SER A 271 -8.16 -32.80 -11.17
CA SER A 271 -7.47 -32.11 -12.26
C SER A 271 -6.11 -31.54 -11.82
N ALA A 272 -6.04 -30.99 -10.60
CA ALA A 272 -4.77 -30.54 -10.03
C ALA A 272 -3.78 -31.70 -9.84
N ILE A 273 -4.26 -32.88 -9.41
CA ILE A 273 -3.42 -34.09 -9.37
C ILE A 273 -3.01 -34.51 -10.79
N ALA A 274 -3.94 -34.54 -11.77
CA ALA A 274 -3.65 -34.93 -13.15
C ALA A 274 -2.53 -34.07 -13.79
N SER A 275 -2.40 -32.81 -13.39
CA SER A 275 -1.39 -31.89 -13.92
C SER A 275 0.03 -32.10 -13.34
N ARG A 276 0.18 -32.93 -12.31
CA ARG A 276 1.49 -33.21 -11.67
C ARG A 276 2.40 -34.01 -12.60
N LYS A 277 3.71 -33.75 -12.52
CA LYS A 277 4.73 -34.42 -13.34
C LYS A 277 5.18 -35.78 -12.77
N ASP A 278 4.98 -36.00 -11.47
CA ASP A 278 5.48 -37.14 -10.68
C ASP A 278 4.44 -38.24 -10.44
N LEU A 279 3.46 -38.40 -11.33
CA LEU A 279 2.43 -39.44 -11.17
C LEU A 279 2.90 -40.83 -11.57
N SER A 280 2.46 -41.84 -10.81
CA SER A 280 2.60 -43.22 -11.20
C SER A 280 1.68 -43.60 -12.38
N ASP A 281 2.08 -44.66 -13.13
CA ASP A 281 1.26 -45.14 -14.27
C ASP A 281 -0.15 -45.56 -13.82
N ALA A 282 -0.30 -46.08 -12.61
CA ALA A 282 -1.60 -46.44 -12.03
C ALA A 282 -2.52 -45.19 -11.89
N ILE A 283 -2.00 -44.10 -11.37
CA ILE A 283 -2.75 -42.85 -11.24
C ILE A 283 -3.09 -42.26 -12.62
N ILE A 284 -2.14 -42.25 -13.55
CA ILE A 284 -2.36 -41.80 -14.92
C ILE A 284 -3.47 -42.62 -15.57
N GLN A 285 -3.42 -43.95 -15.50
CA GLN A 285 -4.45 -44.81 -16.06
C GLN A 285 -5.83 -44.55 -15.44
N LYS A 286 -5.88 -44.36 -14.13
CA LYS A 286 -7.11 -44.03 -13.39
C LYS A 286 -7.72 -42.71 -13.88
N LEU A 287 -6.91 -41.64 -13.90
CA LEU A 287 -7.39 -40.30 -14.29
C LEU A 287 -7.67 -40.19 -15.79
N SER A 288 -7.07 -41.02 -16.64
CA SER A 288 -7.42 -41.15 -18.06
C SER A 288 -8.86 -41.64 -18.27
N ASN A 289 -9.42 -42.36 -17.28
CA ASN A 289 -10.79 -42.87 -17.27
C ASN A 289 -11.70 -42.06 -16.32
N ASP A 290 -11.30 -40.87 -15.91
CA ASP A 290 -12.08 -40.05 -14.99
C ASP A 290 -13.47 -39.73 -15.55
N GLN A 291 -14.46 -39.66 -14.66
CA GLN A 291 -15.83 -39.29 -15.05
C GLN A 291 -15.92 -37.89 -15.66
N ASP A 292 -15.05 -36.96 -15.25
CA ASP A 292 -15.01 -35.58 -15.72
C ASP A 292 -14.10 -35.45 -16.95
N SER A 293 -14.63 -34.84 -18.02
CA SER A 293 -13.90 -34.69 -19.27
C SER A 293 -12.70 -33.74 -19.15
N LEU A 294 -12.74 -32.76 -18.25
CA LEU A 294 -11.63 -31.82 -18.04
C LEU A 294 -10.45 -32.53 -17.37
N VAL A 295 -10.71 -33.45 -16.45
CA VAL A 295 -9.64 -34.25 -15.84
C VAL A 295 -8.99 -35.17 -16.90
N ARG A 296 -9.78 -35.84 -17.74
CA ARG A 296 -9.25 -36.66 -18.85
C ARG A 296 -8.43 -35.84 -19.83
N GLN A 297 -8.88 -34.62 -20.14
CA GLN A 297 -8.17 -33.73 -21.06
C GLN A 297 -6.78 -33.35 -20.54
N VAL A 298 -6.63 -33.06 -19.24
CA VAL A 298 -5.31 -32.77 -18.63
C VAL A 298 -4.35 -33.94 -18.82
N ILE A 299 -4.80 -35.18 -18.68
CA ILE A 299 -3.94 -36.36 -18.92
C ILE A 299 -3.54 -36.48 -20.40
N ILE A 300 -4.45 -36.21 -21.34
CA ILE A 300 -4.18 -36.20 -22.79
C ILE A 300 -3.14 -35.13 -23.11
N ASP A 301 -3.33 -33.90 -22.62
CA ASP A 301 -2.42 -32.78 -22.88
C ASP A 301 -1.01 -33.06 -22.35
N ARG A 302 -0.92 -33.70 -21.17
CA ARG A 302 0.34 -34.18 -20.59
C ARG A 302 1.05 -35.16 -21.49
N GLN A 303 0.33 -36.16 -22.05
CA GLN A 303 0.92 -37.18 -22.95
C GLN A 303 1.47 -36.59 -24.24
N HIS A 304 0.91 -35.46 -24.70
CA HIS A 304 1.35 -34.73 -25.88
C HIS A 304 2.40 -33.64 -25.57
N ASN A 305 2.97 -33.60 -24.36
CA ASN A 305 3.92 -32.56 -23.91
C ASN A 305 3.38 -31.11 -24.05
N LEU A 306 2.09 -30.91 -23.89
CA LEU A 306 1.43 -29.60 -23.96
C LEU A 306 1.34 -28.91 -22.58
N LEU A 307 1.88 -29.52 -21.53
CA LEU A 307 1.94 -29.00 -20.13
C LEU A 307 3.36 -28.86 -19.62
#